data_bf1a6e4c15587fe5f93104df9db851b1
#
_entry.id   bf1a6e4c15587fe5f93104df9db851b1
#
_cell.length_a   1.000
_cell.length_b   1.000
_cell.length_c   1.000
_cell.angle_alpha   90.00
_cell.angle_beta   90.00
_cell.angle_gamma   90.00
#
_symmetry.space_group_name_H-M   'P 1'
#
loop_
_entity.id
_entity.type
_entity.pdbx_description
1 polymer ?
#
loop_
_entity_poly.entity_id
_entity_poly.type
_entity_poly.pdbx_seq_one_letter_code
_entity_poly.pdbx_strand_id
1 'polypeptide(L)'
;MIDLDEQQDKLVAWGTACFGADHMSDKKVRALRLLEEAIEFAQAVDVDPRKCSELVDYVYSRPAGKPTQELGGVGVTWLVAASALSVSAALALETEIARISQKSPAHFAKRNQQKIEAGFR
;
A
#
# COMPACT_ATOMS: atom_id res chain seq x y z
N MET A 1 16.01 1.03 -15.41
CA MET A 1 14.94 1.86 -14.83
C MET A 1 13.68 1.02 -14.67
N ILE A 2 12.98 1.15 -13.56
CA ILE A 2 11.75 0.39 -13.33
C ILE A 2 10.63 0.95 -14.22
N ASP A 3 9.91 0.06 -14.89
CA ASP A 3 8.71 0.39 -15.66
C ASP A 3 7.50 0.11 -14.76
N LEU A 4 6.80 1.17 -14.35
CA LEU A 4 5.69 1.05 -13.41
C LEU A 4 4.53 0.25 -13.99
N ASP A 5 4.20 0.42 -15.27
CA ASP A 5 3.11 -0.32 -15.90
C ASP A 5 3.42 -1.82 -15.94
N GLU A 6 4.66 -2.17 -16.30
CA GLU A 6 5.10 -3.57 -16.29
C GLU A 6 5.04 -4.17 -14.89
N GLN A 7 5.51 -3.43 -13.89
CA GLN A 7 5.47 -3.91 -12.50
C GLN A 7 4.05 -4.03 -11.98
N GLN A 8 3.16 -3.13 -12.38
CA GLN A 8 1.75 -3.20 -12.02
C GLN A 8 1.14 -4.53 -12.48
N ASP A 9 1.37 -4.92 -13.73
CA ASP A 9 0.86 -6.17 -14.28
C ASP A 9 1.45 -7.39 -13.55
N LYS A 10 2.74 -7.38 -13.29
CA LYS A 10 3.42 -8.47 -12.58
C LYS A 10 2.93 -8.61 -11.14
N LEU A 11 2.72 -7.49 -10.45
CA LEU A 11 2.25 -7.49 -9.07
C LEU A 11 0.79 -7.94 -8.98
N VAL A 12 -0.05 -7.59 -9.94
CA VAL A 12 -1.43 -8.09 -10.01
C VAL A 12 -1.43 -9.62 -10.18
N ALA A 13 -0.58 -10.15 -11.06
CA ALA A 13 -0.44 -11.60 -11.25
C ALA A 13 0.04 -12.29 -9.96
N TRP A 14 1.04 -11.74 -9.30
CA TRP A 14 1.52 -12.24 -8.01
C TRP A 14 0.41 -12.19 -6.94
N GLY A 15 -0.28 -11.07 -6.82
CA GLY A 15 -1.37 -10.91 -5.84
C GLY A 15 -2.53 -11.85 -6.09
N THR A 16 -2.86 -12.11 -7.35
CA THR A 16 -3.88 -13.08 -7.72
C THR A 16 -3.49 -14.50 -7.28
N ALA A 17 -2.21 -14.85 -7.42
CA ALA A 17 -1.71 -16.15 -6.93
C ALA A 17 -1.78 -16.25 -5.40
N CYS A 18 -1.58 -15.13 -4.68
CA CYS A 18 -1.63 -15.10 -3.22
C CYS A 18 -3.07 -15.09 -2.66
N PHE A 19 -3.97 -14.34 -3.28
CA PHE A 19 -5.24 -13.93 -2.66
C PHE A 19 -6.48 -14.28 -3.48
N GLY A 20 -6.32 -14.70 -4.73
CA GLY A 20 -7.42 -14.91 -5.67
C GLY A 20 -7.85 -13.62 -6.38
N ALA A 21 -8.51 -13.79 -7.55
CA ALA A 21 -8.86 -12.68 -8.42
C ALA A 21 -9.87 -11.71 -7.80
N ASP A 22 -10.88 -12.23 -7.11
CA ASP A 22 -11.94 -11.40 -6.52
C ASP A 22 -11.38 -10.48 -5.42
N HIS A 23 -10.57 -11.03 -4.53
CA HIS A 23 -9.94 -10.26 -3.47
C HIS A 23 -8.98 -9.23 -4.04
N MET A 24 -8.22 -9.61 -5.08
CA MET A 24 -7.23 -8.73 -5.70
C MET A 24 -7.88 -7.54 -6.42
N SER A 25 -9.08 -7.70 -6.97
CA SER A 25 -9.81 -6.65 -7.69
C SER A 25 -10.75 -5.83 -6.80
N ASP A 26 -10.88 -6.18 -5.52
CA ASP A 26 -11.73 -5.44 -4.58
C ASP A 26 -11.06 -4.10 -4.23
N LYS A 27 -11.65 -3.02 -4.70
CA LYS A 27 -11.10 -1.66 -4.55
C LYS A 27 -10.94 -1.23 -3.10
N LYS A 28 -11.89 -1.59 -2.24
CA LYS A 28 -11.85 -1.23 -0.82
C LYS A 28 -10.76 -1.99 -0.08
N VAL A 29 -10.59 -3.26 -0.41
CA VAL A 29 -9.50 -4.06 0.16
C VAL A 29 -8.15 -3.49 -0.27
N ARG A 30 -8.00 -3.14 -1.56
CA ARG A 30 -6.76 -2.54 -2.06
C ARG A 30 -6.46 -1.21 -1.35
N ALA A 31 -7.49 -0.40 -1.13
CA ALA A 31 -7.34 0.86 -0.40
C ALA A 31 -6.91 0.64 1.05
N LEU A 32 -7.48 -0.36 1.73
CA LEU A 32 -7.10 -0.68 3.12
C LEU A 32 -5.64 -1.16 3.21
N ARG A 33 -5.17 -1.94 2.23
CA ARG A 33 -3.77 -2.40 2.21
C ARG A 33 -2.80 -1.25 1.93
N LEU A 34 -3.17 -0.33 1.04
CA LEU A 34 -2.38 0.87 0.78
C LEU A 34 -2.31 1.75 2.04
N LEU A 35 -3.44 1.92 2.72
CA LEU A 35 -3.49 2.70 3.97
C LEU A 35 -2.63 2.05 5.06
N GLU A 36 -2.67 0.74 5.19
CA GLU A 36 -1.84 -0.01 6.14
C GLU A 36 -0.35 0.30 5.92
N GLU A 37 0.12 0.23 4.69
CA GLU A 37 1.51 0.54 4.36
C GLU A 37 1.87 1.99 4.68
N ALA A 38 0.95 2.93 4.42
CA ALA A 38 1.17 4.33 4.75
C ALA A 38 1.26 4.55 6.28
N ILE A 39 0.44 3.86 7.05
CA ILE A 39 0.47 3.92 8.51
C ILE A 39 1.77 3.30 9.04
N GLU A 40 2.20 2.17 8.48
CA GLU A 40 3.47 1.54 8.85
C GLU A 40 4.65 2.46 8.57
N PHE A 41 4.62 3.19 7.45
CA PHE A 41 5.64 4.20 7.16
C PHE A 41 5.61 5.32 8.20
N ALA A 42 4.44 5.83 8.55
CA ALA A 42 4.29 6.85 9.58
C ALA A 42 4.85 6.37 10.93
N GLN A 43 4.56 5.12 11.30
CA GLN A 43 5.09 4.48 12.50
C GLN A 43 6.62 4.42 12.46
N ALA A 44 7.19 4.07 11.32
CA ALA A 44 8.63 3.91 11.16
C ALA A 44 9.39 5.23 11.29
N VAL A 45 8.74 6.37 11.06
CA VAL A 45 9.33 7.72 11.24
C VAL A 45 8.79 8.44 12.48
N ASP A 46 8.23 7.68 13.42
CA ASP A 46 7.81 8.13 14.76
C ASP A 46 6.65 9.14 14.78
N VAL A 47 5.71 9.02 13.84
CA VAL A 47 4.46 9.79 13.92
C VAL A 47 3.60 9.21 15.05
N ASP A 48 3.09 10.09 15.92
CA ASP A 48 2.22 9.69 17.03
C ASP A 48 0.92 9.06 16.48
N PRO A 49 0.51 7.88 16.98
CA PRO A 49 -0.76 7.25 16.55
C PRO A 49 -1.98 8.16 16.65
N ARG A 50 -2.01 9.06 17.63
CA ARG A 50 -3.11 10.03 17.78
C ARG A 50 -3.17 11.01 16.61
N LYS A 51 -2.02 11.38 16.04
CA LYS A 51 -1.99 12.23 14.83
C LYS A 51 -2.57 11.49 13.64
N CYS A 52 -2.34 10.19 13.53
CA CYS A 52 -2.95 9.37 12.49
C CYS A 52 -4.48 9.37 12.62
N SER A 53 -4.99 9.16 13.83
CA SER A 53 -6.44 9.17 14.11
C SER A 53 -7.07 10.55 13.84
N GLU A 54 -6.42 11.63 14.27
CA GLU A 54 -6.86 12.98 13.99
C GLU A 54 -6.90 13.27 12.49
N LEU A 55 -5.91 12.76 11.75
CA LEU A 55 -5.86 12.93 10.30
C LEU A 55 -7.01 12.22 9.60
N VAL A 56 -7.40 11.03 10.06
CA VAL A 56 -8.57 10.31 9.55
C VAL A 56 -9.81 11.17 9.69
N ASP A 57 -10.06 11.69 10.89
CA ASP A 57 -11.24 12.54 11.16
C ASP A 57 -11.22 13.80 10.30
N TYR A 58 -10.08 14.43 10.15
CA TYR A 58 -9.91 15.63 9.33
C TYR A 58 -10.27 15.36 7.86
N VAL A 59 -9.74 14.26 7.30
CA VAL A 59 -9.98 13.90 5.90
C VAL A 59 -11.48 13.61 5.67
N TYR A 60 -12.09 12.81 6.55
CA TYR A 60 -13.49 12.42 6.42
C TYR A 60 -14.47 13.57 6.74
N SER A 61 -14.00 14.68 7.32
CA SER A 61 -14.81 15.89 7.50
C SER A 61 -14.99 16.69 6.20
N ARG A 62 -14.26 16.35 5.14
CA ARG A 62 -14.31 17.01 3.84
C ARG A 62 -14.97 16.10 2.81
N PRO A 63 -15.55 16.67 1.72
CA PRO A 63 -16.09 15.86 0.64
C PRO A 63 -15.03 14.96 0.01
N ALA A 64 -15.45 13.76 -0.40
CA ALA A 64 -14.56 12.82 -1.09
C ALA A 64 -14.17 13.38 -2.47
N GLY A 65 -12.92 13.14 -2.86
CA GLY A 65 -12.42 13.45 -4.19
C GLY A 65 -12.67 12.32 -5.18
N LYS A 66 -12.02 12.40 -6.32
CA LYS A 66 -12.12 11.38 -7.38
C LYS A 66 -11.04 10.33 -7.16
N PRO A 67 -11.38 9.03 -7.23
CA PRO A 67 -10.42 7.95 -6.94
C PRO A 67 -9.12 8.03 -7.73
N THR A 68 -9.18 8.30 -9.02
CA THR A 68 -7.96 8.37 -9.86
C THR A 68 -7.07 9.55 -9.47
N GLN A 69 -7.67 10.69 -9.18
CA GLN A 69 -6.93 11.87 -8.73
C GLN A 69 -6.28 11.63 -7.37
N GLU A 70 -7.02 11.03 -6.44
CA GLU A 70 -6.49 10.73 -5.11
C GLU A 70 -5.37 9.68 -5.16
N LEU A 71 -5.50 8.68 -6.05
CA LEU A 71 -4.42 7.71 -6.26
C LEU A 71 -3.15 8.40 -6.78
N GLY A 72 -3.31 9.35 -7.70
CA GLY A 72 -2.19 10.19 -8.15
C GLY A 72 -1.55 10.96 -7.00
N GLY A 73 -2.36 11.50 -6.10
CA GLY A 73 -1.90 12.18 -4.89
C GLY A 73 -1.06 11.28 -3.99
N VAL A 74 -1.45 10.02 -3.82
CA VAL A 74 -0.64 9.03 -3.09
C VAL A 74 0.73 8.89 -3.75
N GLY A 75 0.79 8.76 -5.07
CA GLY A 75 2.05 8.64 -5.80
C GLY A 75 2.96 9.86 -5.59
N VAL A 76 2.40 11.06 -5.68
CA VAL A 76 3.14 12.29 -5.44
C VAL A 76 3.73 12.31 -4.03
N THR A 77 2.93 12.02 -3.02
CA THR A 77 3.39 12.04 -1.62
C THR A 77 4.42 10.96 -1.34
N TRP A 78 4.30 9.79 -1.98
CA TRP A 78 5.30 8.73 -1.88
C TRP A 78 6.66 9.18 -2.40
N LEU A 79 6.70 9.81 -3.58
CA LEU A 79 7.94 10.31 -4.16
C LEU A 79 8.59 11.38 -3.27
N VAL A 80 7.80 12.30 -2.74
CA VAL A 80 8.30 13.36 -1.85
C VAL A 80 8.80 12.78 -0.53
N ALA A 81 8.10 11.77 0.02
CA ALA A 81 8.53 11.07 1.24
C ALA A 81 9.89 10.38 1.03
N ALA A 82 10.12 9.76 -0.12
CA ALA A 82 11.40 9.17 -0.45
C ALA A 82 12.52 10.22 -0.43
N SER A 83 12.26 11.39 -1.01
CA SER A 83 13.22 12.50 -0.99
C SER A 83 13.54 12.96 0.43
N ALA A 84 12.53 13.04 1.30
CA ALA A 84 12.73 13.42 2.71
C ALA A 84 13.61 12.42 3.47
N LEU A 85 13.58 11.14 3.07
CA LEU A 85 14.48 10.11 3.64
C LEU A 85 15.84 10.07 2.95
N SER A 86 16.06 10.87 1.92
CA SER A 86 17.29 10.84 1.09
C SER A 86 17.49 9.49 0.39
N VAL A 87 16.39 8.86 -0.06
CA VAL A 87 16.44 7.59 -0.77
C VAL A 87 15.76 7.71 -2.14
N SER A 88 16.12 6.80 -3.05
CA SER A 88 15.44 6.65 -4.34
C SER A 88 14.15 5.87 -4.17
N ALA A 89 13.02 6.46 -4.56
CA ALA A 89 11.74 5.75 -4.56
C ALA A 89 11.78 4.52 -5.47
N ALA A 90 12.37 4.64 -6.65
CA ALA A 90 12.50 3.51 -7.58
C ALA A 90 13.29 2.36 -6.96
N LEU A 91 14.41 2.67 -6.31
CA LEU A 91 15.23 1.64 -5.67
C LEU A 91 14.51 1.01 -4.47
N ALA A 92 13.81 1.80 -3.67
CA ALA A 92 13.02 1.28 -2.56
C ALA A 92 11.94 0.29 -3.05
N LEU A 93 11.25 0.64 -4.15
CA LEU A 93 10.25 -0.24 -4.75
C LEU A 93 10.87 -1.53 -5.29
N GLU A 94 11.96 -1.42 -6.04
CA GLU A 94 12.68 -2.60 -6.57
C GLU A 94 13.12 -3.54 -5.46
N THR A 95 13.66 -2.99 -4.38
CA THR A 95 14.12 -3.77 -3.23
C THR A 95 12.96 -4.51 -2.57
N GLU A 96 11.83 -3.85 -2.40
CA GLU A 96 10.64 -4.46 -1.79
C GLU A 96 10.04 -5.55 -2.69
N ILE A 97 9.96 -5.32 -4.00
CA ILE A 97 9.49 -6.33 -4.95
C ILE A 97 10.38 -7.58 -4.87
N ALA A 98 11.69 -7.40 -4.83
CA ALA A 98 12.64 -8.52 -4.69
C ALA A 98 12.42 -9.28 -3.37
N ARG A 99 12.18 -8.57 -2.27
CA ARG A 99 11.95 -9.17 -0.96
C ARG A 99 10.70 -10.05 -0.95
N ILE A 100 9.56 -9.53 -1.43
CA ILE A 100 8.30 -10.28 -1.42
C ILE A 100 8.33 -11.46 -2.40
N SER A 101 9.08 -11.36 -3.49
CA SER A 101 9.19 -12.41 -4.51
C SER A 101 9.93 -13.67 -3.99
N GLN A 102 10.65 -13.57 -2.88
CA GLN A 102 11.34 -14.68 -2.26
C GLN A 102 10.45 -15.54 -1.37
N LYS A 103 9.24 -15.09 -1.08
CA LYS A 103 8.29 -15.79 -0.20
C LYS A 103 7.20 -16.44 -1.02
N SER A 104 6.65 -17.56 -0.50
CA SER A 104 5.59 -18.28 -1.20
C SER A 104 4.25 -17.53 -1.17
N PRO A 105 3.37 -17.74 -2.16
CA PRO A 105 2.00 -17.23 -2.10
C PRO A 105 1.25 -17.65 -0.83
N ALA A 106 1.50 -18.87 -0.31
CA ALA A 106 0.87 -19.36 0.91
C ALA A 106 1.24 -18.51 2.14
N HIS A 107 2.46 -17.98 2.20
CA HIS A 107 2.88 -17.09 3.27
C HIS A 107 2.00 -15.84 3.33
N PHE A 108 1.75 -15.21 2.18
CA PHE A 108 0.94 -14.00 2.09
C PHE A 108 -0.55 -14.29 2.28
N ALA A 109 -1.04 -15.43 1.78
CA ALA A 109 -2.41 -15.86 1.99
C ALA A 109 -2.72 -16.01 3.49
N LYS A 110 -1.80 -16.59 4.26
CA LYS A 110 -1.93 -16.74 5.70
C LYS A 110 -1.97 -15.38 6.40
N ARG A 111 -1.08 -14.47 6.05
CA ARG A 111 -1.06 -13.12 6.61
C ARG A 111 -2.32 -12.34 6.29
N ASN A 112 -2.82 -12.49 5.06
CA ASN A 112 -4.06 -11.86 4.63
C ASN A 112 -5.26 -12.38 5.43
N GLN A 113 -5.30 -13.68 5.71
CA GLN A 113 -6.36 -14.27 6.53
C GLN A 113 -6.35 -13.68 7.94
N GLN A 114 -5.19 -13.44 8.51
CA GLN A 114 -5.06 -12.77 9.81
C GLN A 114 -5.65 -11.35 9.79
N LYS A 115 -5.44 -10.62 8.70
CA LYS A 115 -6.00 -9.26 8.53
C LYS A 115 -7.52 -9.30 8.39
N ILE A 116 -8.06 -10.27 7.67
CA ILE A 116 -9.51 -10.48 7.53
C ILE A 116 -10.11 -10.77 8.90
N GLU A 117 -9.51 -11.67 9.68
CA GLU A 117 -9.96 -12.04 11.02
C GLU A 117 -9.90 -10.84 11.97
N ALA A 118 -8.96 -9.93 11.77
CA ALA A 118 -8.85 -8.68 12.54
C ALA A 118 -9.84 -7.60 12.07
N GLY A 119 -10.64 -7.86 11.03
CA GLY A 119 -11.68 -6.95 10.54
C GLY A 119 -11.27 -6.03 9.40
N PHE A 120 -10.12 -6.30 8.75
CA PHE A 120 -9.58 -5.43 7.70
C PHE A 120 -9.76 -6.01 6.29
N ARG A 121 -10.93 -6.45 6.02
CA ARG A 121 -11.31 -6.85 4.68
C ARG A 121 -11.99 -5.71 3.94
#